data_1fb076252da6d5944900043af124e835
#
_entry.id   1fb076252da6d5944900043af124e835
#
_cell.length_a   1.000
_cell.length_b   1.000
_cell.length_c   1.000
_cell.angle_alpha   90.00
_cell.angle_beta   90.00
_cell.angle_gamma   90.00
#
_symmetry.space_group_name_H-M   'P 1'
#
loop_
_entity.id
_entity.type
_entity.pdbx_description
1 polymer ?
#
loop_
_entity_poly.entity_id
_entity_poly.type
_entity_poly.pdbx_seq_one_letter_code
_entity_poly.pdbx_strand_id
1 'polypeptide(L)'
;LTTDYTDIKYKKYTGKKSKIAVIFTEEKNLKMKNGKMFSTGNHPVEALLPMLHLQSAGFEFDIITPTGKSVVFEMWAFPQNDKNVKILYGSLESSFKKPISLTNFVDTSFQNHDAYAAVFIPGGHGSIIGLPEDLNVSKVLNWAHENDLFTITLCHGPGAFLSTTLNNGTFLYQGYKMCVFPDSVDKKTPMVGYLPGQMPFPISEKLKSLGAVLMNKKSDKTVYVDRKLITGASPLASNELGKLAADTLLNNLK
;
A
#
# COMPACT_ATOMS: atom_id res chain seq x y z
N LEU A 1 -3.95 3.58 21.46
CA LEU A 1 -4.49 2.63 20.49
C LEU A 1 -3.63 1.38 20.50
N THR A 2 -4.26 0.22 20.46
CA THR A 2 -3.64 -1.10 20.29
C THR A 2 -4.08 -1.67 18.94
N THR A 3 -3.29 -2.61 18.40
CA THR A 3 -3.63 -3.33 17.18
C THR A 3 -4.04 -4.77 17.48
N ASP A 4 -4.50 -5.50 16.48
CA ASP A 4 -4.73 -6.94 16.54
C ASP A 4 -3.52 -7.74 16.03
N TYR A 5 -2.33 -7.13 16.03
CA TYR A 5 -1.10 -7.77 15.59
C TYR A 5 -0.85 -9.07 16.34
N THR A 6 -0.56 -10.11 15.59
CA THR A 6 -0.23 -11.45 16.11
C THR A 6 1.22 -11.75 15.77
N ASP A 7 2.08 -11.88 16.76
CA ASP A 7 3.48 -12.28 16.54
C ASP A 7 3.55 -13.72 16.06
N ILE A 8 4.03 -13.91 14.83
CA ILE A 8 4.19 -15.21 14.19
C ILE A 8 5.66 -15.48 13.92
N LYS A 9 6.12 -16.67 14.27
CA LYS A 9 7.45 -17.14 13.91
C LYS A 9 7.44 -17.79 12.54
N TYR A 10 7.92 -17.07 11.55
CA TYR A 10 8.10 -17.59 10.19
C TYR A 10 9.46 -18.29 10.04
N LYS A 11 9.52 -19.27 9.13
CA LYS A 11 10.80 -19.71 8.57
C LYS A 11 11.32 -18.59 7.67
N LYS A 12 12.41 -17.94 8.08
CA LYS A 12 12.95 -16.79 7.37
C LYS A 12 13.38 -17.15 5.94
N TYR A 13 12.99 -16.33 5.00
CA TYR A 13 13.52 -16.36 3.65
C TYR A 13 15.01 -15.98 3.65
N THR A 14 15.82 -16.75 2.95
CA THR A 14 17.28 -16.53 2.84
C THR A 14 17.75 -16.45 1.39
N GLY A 15 16.83 -16.38 0.44
CA GLY A 15 17.14 -16.29 -0.98
C GLY A 15 17.50 -14.87 -1.43
N LYS A 16 17.71 -14.72 -2.73
CA LYS A 16 18.14 -13.44 -3.34
C LYS A 16 17.06 -12.35 -3.32
N LYS A 17 15.78 -12.73 -3.48
CA LYS A 17 14.63 -11.81 -3.54
C LYS A 17 14.20 -11.33 -2.15
N SER A 18 15.12 -10.79 -1.36
CA SER A 18 14.85 -10.40 0.03
C SER A 18 14.28 -9.00 0.21
N LYS A 19 14.22 -8.19 -0.84
CA LYS A 19 13.76 -6.80 -0.77
C LYS A 19 12.31 -6.63 -1.17
N ILE A 20 11.65 -5.68 -0.53
CA ILE A 20 10.32 -5.19 -0.88
C ILE A 20 10.42 -3.69 -1.08
N ALA A 21 10.01 -3.21 -2.25
CA ALA A 21 9.89 -1.80 -2.55
C ALA A 21 8.57 -1.26 -1.98
N VAL A 22 8.63 -0.37 -0.99
CA VAL A 22 7.44 0.18 -0.35
C VAL A 22 7.25 1.62 -0.79
N ILE A 23 6.17 1.89 -1.53
CA ILE A 23 5.85 3.22 -2.03
C ILE A 23 4.85 3.89 -1.08
N PHE A 24 5.29 4.98 -0.48
CA PHE A 24 4.50 5.83 0.41
C PHE A 24 4.13 7.16 -0.24
N THR A 25 3.02 7.75 0.18
CA THR A 25 2.78 9.16 -0.09
C THR A 25 3.72 10.05 0.73
N GLU A 26 4.11 11.17 0.16
CA GLU A 26 4.80 12.28 0.83
C GLU A 26 3.87 13.50 1.02
N GLU A 27 2.59 13.33 0.67
CA GLU A 27 1.59 14.38 0.69
C GLU A 27 0.74 14.31 1.97
N LYS A 28 0.32 15.50 2.44
CA LYS A 28 -0.40 15.65 3.70
C LYS A 28 -1.87 16.04 3.51
N ASN A 29 -2.20 16.75 2.46
CA ASN A 29 -3.49 17.40 2.31
C ASN A 29 -4.25 16.88 1.10
N LEU A 30 -5.37 16.20 1.35
CA LEU A 30 -6.29 15.77 0.31
C LEU A 30 -7.37 16.82 0.10
N LYS A 31 -7.48 17.33 -1.13
CA LYS A 31 -8.54 18.27 -1.50
C LYS A 31 -9.84 17.52 -1.76
N MET A 32 -10.88 17.85 -0.99
CA MET A 32 -12.22 17.30 -1.12
C MET A 32 -13.00 18.00 -2.25
N LYS A 33 -14.12 17.40 -2.70
CA LYS A 33 -14.98 17.99 -3.75
C LYS A 33 -15.46 19.41 -3.44
N ASN A 34 -15.68 19.74 -2.16
CA ASN A 34 -16.10 21.08 -1.72
C ASN A 34 -14.94 22.07 -1.55
N GLY A 35 -13.72 21.70 -1.96
CA GLY A 35 -12.52 22.53 -1.86
C GLY A 35 -11.83 22.54 -0.50
N LYS A 36 -12.44 21.96 0.54
CA LYS A 36 -11.80 21.82 1.86
C LYS A 36 -10.65 20.83 1.80
N MET A 37 -9.64 21.04 2.66
CA MET A 37 -8.51 20.14 2.80
C MET A 37 -8.73 19.18 3.95
N PHE A 38 -8.43 17.91 3.72
CA PHE A 38 -8.36 16.87 4.73
C PHE A 38 -6.89 16.55 5.03
N SER A 39 -6.48 16.73 6.28
CA SER A 39 -5.13 16.38 6.71
C SER A 39 -5.03 14.86 6.86
N THR A 40 -4.18 14.24 6.06
CA THR A 40 -4.07 12.80 5.94
C THR A 40 -2.60 12.37 5.74
N GLY A 41 -2.38 11.20 5.22
CA GLY A 41 -1.07 10.59 4.95
C GLY A 41 -1.23 9.09 4.72
N ASN A 42 -0.16 8.34 4.93
CA ASN A 42 -0.22 6.89 5.00
C ASN A 42 -0.78 6.46 6.36
N HIS A 43 -1.65 5.47 6.37
CA HIS A 43 -2.20 4.94 7.63
C HIS A 43 -1.13 4.06 8.31
N PRO A 44 -0.70 4.40 9.55
CA PRO A 44 0.44 3.71 10.18
C PRO A 44 0.20 2.21 10.43
N VAL A 45 -1.02 1.82 10.79
CA VAL A 45 -1.37 0.40 11.00
C VAL A 45 -1.33 -0.37 9.68
N GLU A 46 -1.85 0.21 8.60
CA GLU A 46 -1.86 -0.40 7.29
C GLU A 46 -0.47 -0.59 6.67
N ALA A 47 0.47 0.27 7.03
CA ALA A 47 1.85 0.12 6.63
C ALA A 47 2.61 -0.85 7.55
N LEU A 48 2.58 -0.59 8.86
CA LEU A 48 3.52 -1.22 9.79
C LEU A 48 3.13 -2.64 10.18
N LEU A 49 1.85 -3.02 10.23
CA LEU A 49 1.47 -4.39 10.53
C LEU A 49 1.90 -5.39 9.44
N PRO A 50 1.59 -5.14 8.15
CA PRO A 50 2.13 -6.00 7.09
C PRO A 50 3.66 -6.03 7.07
N MET A 51 4.33 -4.90 7.32
CA MET A 51 5.79 -4.83 7.37
C MET A 51 6.37 -5.65 8.53
N LEU A 52 5.73 -5.71 9.70
CA LEU A 52 6.13 -6.56 10.81
C LEU A 52 6.15 -8.04 10.40
N HIS A 53 5.10 -8.53 9.76
CA HIS A 53 5.04 -9.91 9.28
C HIS A 53 6.10 -10.18 8.21
N LEU A 54 6.27 -9.29 7.25
CA LEU A 54 7.25 -9.42 6.18
C LEU A 54 8.69 -9.38 6.72
N GLN A 55 8.99 -8.48 7.67
CA GLN A 55 10.30 -8.45 8.32
C GLN A 55 10.56 -9.74 9.11
N SER A 56 9.57 -10.23 9.85
CA SER A 56 9.66 -11.50 10.58
C SER A 56 9.88 -12.68 9.63
N ALA A 57 9.37 -12.62 8.41
CA ALA A 57 9.58 -13.60 7.35
C ALA A 57 10.92 -13.45 6.61
N GLY A 58 11.76 -12.47 6.97
CA GLY A 58 13.12 -12.31 6.43
C GLY A 58 13.27 -11.30 5.30
N PHE A 59 12.26 -10.44 5.08
CA PHE A 59 12.33 -9.40 4.05
C PHE A 59 12.79 -8.05 4.61
N GLU A 60 13.43 -7.27 3.76
CA GLU A 60 13.92 -5.92 4.01
C GLU A 60 13.16 -4.92 3.14
N PHE A 61 13.19 -3.63 3.49
CA PHE A 61 12.39 -2.61 2.84
C PHE A 61 13.23 -1.50 2.24
N ASP A 62 13.01 -1.21 0.96
CA ASP A 62 13.39 0.05 0.36
C ASP A 62 12.20 1.00 0.46
N ILE A 63 12.36 2.09 1.21
CA ILE A 63 11.31 3.09 1.44
C ILE A 63 11.39 4.15 0.34
N ILE A 64 10.27 4.34 -0.35
CA ILE A 64 10.20 5.17 -1.57
C ILE A 64 9.06 6.17 -1.44
N THR A 65 9.31 7.40 -1.88
CA THR A 65 8.26 8.42 -2.08
C THR A 65 8.40 9.06 -3.46
N PRO A 66 7.38 9.73 -3.99
CA PRO A 66 7.44 10.31 -5.34
C PRO A 66 8.68 11.14 -5.63
N THR A 67 9.06 12.07 -4.74
CA THR A 67 10.21 12.96 -4.96
C THR A 67 11.34 12.79 -3.94
N GLY A 68 11.24 11.84 -3.03
CA GLY A 68 12.22 11.62 -1.96
C GLY A 68 12.00 12.51 -0.72
N LYS A 69 10.87 13.21 -0.63
CA LYS A 69 10.47 13.89 0.60
C LYS A 69 10.05 12.87 1.65
N SER A 70 10.12 13.27 2.92
CA SER A 70 9.76 12.42 4.05
C SER A 70 8.39 11.78 3.90
N VAL A 71 8.28 10.53 4.33
CA VAL A 71 6.99 9.83 4.43
C VAL A 71 6.06 10.58 5.38
N VAL A 72 4.82 10.79 4.98
CA VAL A 72 3.77 11.40 5.81
C VAL A 72 2.85 10.31 6.35
N PHE A 73 2.77 10.20 7.68
CA PHE A 73 1.85 9.30 8.36
C PHE A 73 0.70 10.07 9.02
N GLU A 74 -0.46 9.43 9.10
CA GLU A 74 -1.58 9.88 9.93
C GLU A 74 -1.27 9.59 11.41
N MET A 75 -0.44 10.43 12.04
CA MET A 75 0.07 10.20 13.40
C MET A 75 -1.02 10.11 14.47
N TRP A 76 -2.22 10.66 14.21
CA TRP A 76 -3.39 10.52 15.07
C TRP A 76 -3.89 9.05 15.13
N ALA A 77 -3.62 8.26 14.09
CA ALA A 77 -3.95 6.83 14.02
C ALA A 77 -2.79 5.92 14.48
N PHE A 78 -1.67 6.49 14.92
CA PHE A 78 -0.51 5.71 15.33
C PHE A 78 -0.82 4.89 16.60
N PRO A 79 -0.58 3.57 16.59
CA PRO A 79 -0.92 2.69 17.72
C PRO A 79 0.13 2.80 18.84
N GLN A 80 0.05 3.85 19.65
CA GLN A 80 1.01 4.21 20.69
C GLN A 80 1.28 3.10 21.72
N ASN A 81 0.32 2.20 21.93
CA ASN A 81 0.44 1.11 22.91
C ASN A 81 0.96 -0.20 22.31
N ASP A 82 1.20 -0.23 21.00
CA ASP A 82 1.78 -1.41 20.33
C ASP A 82 3.31 -1.30 20.30
N LYS A 83 3.95 -2.13 21.14
CA LYS A 83 5.41 -2.14 21.27
C LYS A 83 6.12 -2.54 19.97
N ASN A 84 5.59 -3.53 19.26
CA ASN A 84 6.22 -4.05 18.04
C ASN A 84 6.18 -3.00 16.92
N VAL A 85 5.05 -2.32 16.76
CA VAL A 85 4.90 -1.22 15.80
C VAL A 85 5.86 -0.09 16.11
N LYS A 86 6.01 0.30 17.39
CA LYS A 86 6.95 1.35 17.80
C LYS A 86 8.40 0.99 17.50
N ILE A 87 8.79 -0.27 17.75
CA ILE A 87 10.15 -0.74 17.48
C ILE A 87 10.43 -0.71 15.98
N LEU A 88 9.52 -1.25 15.15
CA LEU A 88 9.68 -1.22 13.71
C LEU A 88 9.76 0.22 13.18
N TYR A 89 8.82 1.08 13.60
CA TYR A 89 8.83 2.50 13.20
C TYR A 89 10.16 3.17 13.54
N GLY A 90 10.66 3.00 14.77
CA GLY A 90 11.94 3.55 15.20
C GLY A 90 13.13 3.03 14.40
N SER A 91 13.13 1.74 14.04
CA SER A 91 14.19 1.14 13.23
C SER A 91 14.23 1.68 11.78
N LEU A 92 13.10 2.15 11.26
CA LEU A 92 12.95 2.68 9.90
C LEU A 92 12.86 4.22 9.86
N GLU A 93 12.93 4.91 11.00
CA GLU A 93 12.70 6.36 11.08
C GLU A 93 13.63 7.14 10.15
N SER A 94 14.89 6.75 10.07
CA SER A 94 15.88 7.37 9.15
C SER A 94 15.45 7.23 7.69
N SER A 95 14.97 6.04 7.29
CA SER A 95 14.48 5.79 5.93
C SER A 95 13.17 6.53 5.64
N PHE A 96 12.29 6.67 6.63
CA PHE A 96 11.07 7.48 6.49
C PHE A 96 11.36 8.97 6.33
N LYS A 97 12.41 9.48 6.97
CA LYS A 97 12.85 10.88 6.86
C LYS A 97 13.59 11.18 5.55
N LYS A 98 14.30 10.21 5.01
CA LYS A 98 15.10 10.33 3.78
C LYS A 98 14.86 9.13 2.86
N PRO A 99 13.64 9.01 2.30
CA PRO A 99 13.32 7.92 1.40
C PRO A 99 14.00 8.07 0.03
N ILE A 100 14.00 6.99 -0.73
CA ILE A 100 14.41 6.98 -2.14
C ILE A 100 13.32 7.68 -2.96
N SER A 101 13.70 8.53 -3.93
CA SER A 101 12.72 9.06 -4.88
C SER A 101 12.33 8.00 -5.91
N LEU A 102 11.09 8.04 -6.41
CA LEU A 102 10.64 7.14 -7.49
C LEU A 102 11.54 7.22 -8.73
N THR A 103 11.98 8.42 -9.11
CA THR A 103 12.90 8.59 -10.23
C THR A 103 14.20 7.83 -10.00
N ASN A 104 14.82 8.01 -8.82
CA ASN A 104 16.05 7.29 -8.50
C ASN A 104 15.83 5.78 -8.43
N PHE A 105 14.71 5.31 -7.89
CA PHE A 105 14.38 3.89 -7.85
C PHE A 105 14.24 3.30 -9.25
N VAL A 106 13.54 3.98 -10.16
CA VAL A 106 13.40 3.56 -11.57
C VAL A 106 14.76 3.51 -12.27
N ASP A 107 15.60 4.52 -12.07
CA ASP A 107 16.89 4.63 -12.76
C ASP A 107 17.93 3.62 -12.26
N THR A 108 17.89 3.24 -10.98
CA THR A 108 18.96 2.44 -10.35
C THR A 108 18.56 1.02 -9.99
N SER A 109 17.27 0.74 -9.74
CA SER A 109 16.82 -0.53 -9.15
C SER A 109 16.17 -1.49 -10.15
N PHE A 110 15.67 -0.99 -11.28
CA PHE A 110 14.96 -1.82 -12.26
C PHE A 110 15.82 -2.94 -12.84
N GLN A 111 17.10 -2.69 -13.03
CA GLN A 111 18.04 -3.70 -13.52
C GLN A 111 18.34 -4.81 -12.49
N ASN A 112 18.04 -4.55 -11.22
CA ASN A 112 18.26 -5.47 -10.11
C ASN A 112 16.96 -6.11 -9.62
N HIS A 113 16.05 -6.44 -10.56
CA HIS A 113 14.74 -7.02 -10.22
C HIS A 113 14.85 -8.33 -9.42
N ASP A 114 15.94 -9.08 -9.58
CA ASP A 114 16.20 -10.32 -8.84
C ASP A 114 16.42 -10.13 -7.33
N ALA A 115 16.63 -8.90 -6.88
CA ALA A 115 16.72 -8.58 -5.46
C ALA A 115 15.34 -8.41 -4.80
N TYR A 116 14.27 -8.22 -5.60
CA TYR A 116 12.95 -7.86 -5.08
C TYR A 116 11.97 -9.03 -5.14
N ALA A 117 11.21 -9.20 -4.05
CA ALA A 117 10.10 -10.11 -3.95
C ALA A 117 8.77 -9.45 -4.32
N ALA A 118 8.60 -8.19 -3.96
CA ALA A 118 7.33 -7.49 -4.08
C ALA A 118 7.48 -5.97 -4.13
N VAL A 119 6.41 -5.33 -4.59
CA VAL A 119 6.09 -3.91 -4.37
C VAL A 119 4.94 -3.84 -3.36
N PHE A 120 5.04 -2.99 -2.36
CA PHE A 120 3.99 -2.74 -1.40
C PHE A 120 3.56 -1.27 -1.42
N ILE A 121 2.27 -1.03 -1.54
CA ILE A 121 1.65 0.31 -1.47
C ILE A 121 0.68 0.31 -0.30
N PRO A 122 1.05 0.85 0.86
CA PRO A 122 0.14 0.99 2.00
C PRO A 122 -1.05 1.90 1.67
N GLY A 123 -2.12 1.76 2.45
CA GLY A 123 -3.29 2.63 2.32
C GLY A 123 -3.23 3.87 3.22
N GLY A 124 -4.40 4.39 3.49
CA GLY A 124 -4.65 5.73 4.01
C GLY A 124 -5.12 6.63 2.89
N HIS A 125 -5.92 7.66 3.20
CA HIS A 125 -6.44 8.59 2.17
C HIS A 125 -5.31 9.34 1.44
N GLY A 126 -4.14 9.45 2.05
CA GLY A 126 -2.96 10.06 1.42
C GLY A 126 -2.45 9.30 0.20
N SER A 127 -2.70 7.99 0.10
CA SER A 127 -2.26 7.18 -1.04
C SER A 127 -2.92 7.56 -2.37
N ILE A 128 -4.02 8.31 -2.33
CA ILE A 128 -4.68 8.83 -3.53
C ILE A 128 -4.24 10.24 -3.93
N ILE A 129 -3.29 10.83 -3.20
CA ILE A 129 -2.73 12.14 -3.52
C ILE A 129 -1.46 11.93 -4.33
N GLY A 130 -1.56 12.18 -5.63
CA GLY A 130 -0.42 12.12 -6.56
C GLY A 130 -0.07 10.74 -7.07
N LEU A 131 -0.19 9.65 -6.29
CA LEU A 131 0.16 8.30 -6.75
C LEU A 131 -0.67 7.84 -7.96
N PRO A 132 -2.00 8.07 -8.04
CA PRO A 132 -2.80 7.69 -9.20
C PRO A 132 -2.39 8.39 -10.51
N GLU A 133 -1.77 9.56 -10.43
CA GLU A 133 -1.34 10.38 -11.57
C GLU A 133 0.18 10.33 -11.80
N ASP A 134 0.91 9.51 -11.07
CA ASP A 134 2.38 9.44 -11.17
C ASP A 134 2.81 8.37 -12.18
N LEU A 135 3.50 8.82 -13.24
CA LEU A 135 4.01 7.93 -14.29
C LEU A 135 5.08 6.96 -13.78
N ASN A 136 5.87 7.33 -12.77
CA ASN A 136 6.86 6.43 -12.19
C ASN A 136 6.20 5.36 -11.30
N VAL A 137 5.08 5.64 -10.65
CA VAL A 137 4.25 4.60 -10.02
C VAL A 137 3.79 3.59 -11.06
N SER A 138 3.28 4.06 -12.20
CA SER A 138 2.92 3.19 -13.33
C SER A 138 4.09 2.32 -13.78
N LYS A 139 5.27 2.90 -13.95
CA LYS A 139 6.49 2.17 -14.34
C LYS A 139 6.84 1.08 -13.33
N VAL A 140 6.80 1.37 -12.02
CA VAL A 140 7.12 0.39 -10.97
C VAL A 140 6.10 -0.76 -10.97
N LEU A 141 4.81 -0.48 -11.13
CA LEU A 141 3.78 -1.52 -11.18
C LEU A 141 3.91 -2.42 -12.41
N ASN A 142 4.19 -1.84 -13.59
CA ASN A 142 4.48 -2.62 -14.80
C ASN A 142 5.76 -3.44 -14.66
N TRP A 143 6.83 -2.85 -14.12
CA TRP A 143 8.08 -3.54 -13.84
C TRP A 143 7.88 -4.74 -12.89
N ALA A 144 7.09 -4.59 -11.84
CA ALA A 144 6.77 -5.69 -10.95
C ALA A 144 6.02 -6.82 -11.69
N HIS A 145 5.05 -6.46 -12.52
CA HIS A 145 4.29 -7.41 -13.33
C HIS A 145 5.18 -8.15 -14.34
N GLU A 146 6.00 -7.43 -15.08
CA GLU A 146 6.90 -7.99 -16.12
C GLU A 146 7.98 -8.91 -15.54
N ASN A 147 8.39 -8.70 -14.29
CA ASN A 147 9.40 -9.49 -13.60
C ASN A 147 8.84 -10.51 -12.60
N ASP A 148 7.53 -10.79 -12.69
CA ASP A 148 6.84 -11.78 -11.85
C ASP A 148 6.98 -11.52 -10.33
N LEU A 149 7.06 -10.24 -9.95
CA LEU A 149 7.06 -9.81 -8.55
C LEU A 149 5.63 -9.73 -8.02
N PHE A 150 5.48 -9.88 -6.72
CA PHE A 150 4.20 -9.66 -6.06
C PHE A 150 3.90 -8.17 -5.92
N THR A 151 2.61 -7.82 -5.93
CA THR A 151 2.12 -6.50 -5.56
C THR A 151 1.20 -6.63 -4.37
N ILE A 152 1.48 -5.88 -3.31
CA ILE A 152 0.74 -5.92 -2.04
C ILE A 152 0.13 -4.54 -1.82
N THR A 153 -1.15 -4.47 -1.47
CA THR A 153 -1.80 -3.19 -1.13
C THR A 153 -3.06 -3.42 -0.32
N LEU A 154 -3.61 -2.37 0.30
CA LEU A 154 -4.88 -2.46 1.00
C LEU A 154 -5.60 -1.10 1.07
N CYS A 155 -6.87 -1.15 1.44
CA CYS A 155 -7.69 0.03 1.72
C CYS A 155 -7.78 0.98 0.51
N HIS A 156 -7.25 2.20 0.61
CA HIS A 156 -7.18 3.17 -0.48
C HIS A 156 -5.94 3.00 -1.39
N GLY A 157 -4.97 2.18 -0.97
CA GLY A 157 -3.74 1.92 -1.72
C GLY A 157 -3.96 1.47 -3.18
N PRO A 158 -4.96 0.63 -3.50
CA PRO A 158 -5.26 0.26 -4.88
C PRO A 158 -5.60 1.45 -5.80
N GLY A 159 -5.90 2.62 -5.26
CA GLY A 159 -6.04 3.86 -6.04
C GLY A 159 -4.81 4.17 -6.88
N ALA A 160 -3.61 3.80 -6.41
CA ALA A 160 -2.38 3.95 -7.17
C ALA A 160 -2.37 3.17 -8.50
N PHE A 161 -3.16 2.11 -8.61
CA PHE A 161 -3.28 1.31 -9.84
C PHE A 161 -3.86 2.09 -11.03
N LEU A 162 -4.60 3.17 -10.76
CA LEU A 162 -5.09 4.07 -11.81
C LEU A 162 -3.95 4.66 -12.64
N SER A 163 -2.75 4.79 -12.07
CA SER A 163 -1.56 5.28 -12.77
C SER A 163 -1.20 4.42 -13.99
N THR A 164 -1.55 3.13 -13.98
CA THR A 164 -1.20 2.20 -15.07
C THR A 164 -1.90 2.55 -16.39
N THR A 165 -2.96 3.35 -16.37
CA THR A 165 -3.63 3.84 -17.57
C THR A 165 -2.92 5.03 -18.24
N LEU A 166 -1.91 5.62 -17.61
CA LEU A 166 -1.27 6.86 -18.07
C LEU A 166 -0.47 6.70 -19.36
N ASN A 167 0.10 5.51 -19.62
CA ASN A 167 0.95 5.32 -20.79
C ASN A 167 0.15 5.17 -22.10
N ASN A 168 -0.85 4.28 -22.10
CA ASN A 168 -1.58 3.90 -23.32
C ASN A 168 -3.08 3.65 -23.08
N GLY A 169 -3.59 4.08 -21.92
CA GLY A 169 -4.98 3.85 -21.52
C GLY A 169 -5.29 2.42 -21.06
N THR A 170 -4.32 1.50 -21.07
CA THR A 170 -4.53 0.11 -20.66
C THR A 170 -4.38 -0.03 -19.15
N PHE A 171 -5.41 -0.58 -18.51
CA PHE A 171 -5.37 -0.88 -17.07
C PHE A 171 -4.67 -2.22 -16.81
N LEU A 172 -3.55 -2.20 -16.11
CA LEU A 172 -2.72 -3.37 -15.85
C LEU A 172 -3.48 -4.50 -15.11
N TYR A 173 -4.40 -4.13 -14.24
CA TYR A 173 -5.14 -5.06 -13.39
C TYR A 173 -6.56 -5.38 -13.90
N GLN A 174 -6.81 -5.20 -15.19
CA GLN A 174 -8.08 -5.63 -15.80
C GLN A 174 -8.32 -7.12 -15.57
N GLY A 175 -9.49 -7.47 -15.06
CA GLY A 175 -9.86 -8.86 -14.75
C GLY A 175 -9.28 -9.41 -13.44
N TYR A 176 -8.46 -8.64 -12.72
CA TYR A 176 -7.95 -9.05 -11.41
C TYR A 176 -9.02 -8.92 -10.32
N LYS A 177 -9.06 -9.93 -9.47
CA LYS A 177 -9.84 -9.93 -8.23
C LYS A 177 -9.04 -9.22 -7.13
N MET A 178 -9.64 -8.24 -6.46
CA MET A 178 -8.97 -7.45 -5.44
C MET A 178 -9.92 -6.94 -4.37
N CYS A 179 -9.37 -6.66 -3.18
CA CYS A 179 -10.03 -5.92 -2.12
C CYS A 179 -9.66 -4.44 -2.23
N VAL A 180 -10.64 -3.56 -1.99
CA VAL A 180 -10.49 -2.10 -2.01
C VAL A 180 -11.38 -1.49 -0.93
N PHE A 181 -11.00 -0.36 -0.35
CA PHE A 181 -11.87 0.35 0.59
C PHE A 181 -13.16 0.79 -0.10
N PRO A 182 -14.34 0.47 0.47
CA PRO A 182 -15.61 0.71 -0.22
C PRO A 182 -15.97 2.20 -0.29
N ASP A 183 -16.30 2.70 -1.47
CA ASP A 183 -16.78 4.09 -1.66
C ASP A 183 -18.04 4.40 -0.84
N SER A 184 -18.86 3.38 -0.55
CA SER A 184 -20.06 3.54 0.27
C SER A 184 -19.75 3.93 1.72
N VAL A 185 -18.57 3.57 2.22
CA VAL A 185 -18.09 3.98 3.55
C VAL A 185 -17.59 5.42 3.49
N ASP A 186 -16.72 5.76 2.53
CA ASP A 186 -16.22 7.12 2.34
C ASP A 186 -17.36 8.14 2.16
N LYS A 187 -18.40 7.79 1.41
CA LYS A 187 -19.59 8.64 1.22
C LYS A 187 -20.32 9.00 2.52
N LYS A 188 -20.22 8.15 3.55
CA LYS A 188 -20.86 8.35 4.85
C LYS A 188 -19.97 9.09 5.86
N THR A 189 -18.67 9.10 5.68
CA THR A 189 -17.72 9.65 6.65
C THR A 189 -17.85 11.17 6.89
N PRO A 190 -18.29 12.01 5.92
CA PRO A 190 -18.59 13.41 6.21
C PRO A 190 -19.76 13.60 7.19
N MET A 191 -20.71 12.66 7.21
CA MET A 191 -21.89 12.72 8.10
C MET A 191 -21.53 12.48 9.57
N VAL A 192 -20.41 11.77 9.82
CA VAL A 192 -19.89 11.50 11.17
C VAL A 192 -18.70 12.41 11.52
N GLY A 193 -18.41 13.42 10.68
CA GLY A 193 -17.39 14.42 10.94
C GLY A 193 -15.95 13.96 10.73
N TYR A 194 -15.73 12.81 10.08
CA TYR A 194 -14.38 12.31 9.79
C TYR A 194 -13.77 13.02 8.59
N LEU A 195 -14.41 12.98 7.42
CA LEU A 195 -13.98 13.74 6.26
C LEU A 195 -14.68 15.12 6.23
N PRO A 196 -13.99 16.21 5.85
CA PRO A 196 -14.59 17.55 5.76
C PRO A 196 -15.48 17.75 4.52
N GLY A 197 -15.56 16.75 3.65
CA GLY A 197 -16.35 16.73 2.42
C GLY A 197 -16.32 15.38 1.73
N GLN A 198 -16.91 15.31 0.55
CA GLN A 198 -16.89 14.10 -0.28
C GLN A 198 -15.51 13.89 -0.92
N MET A 199 -15.11 12.62 -1.08
CA MET A 199 -13.90 12.24 -1.78
C MET A 199 -13.82 12.85 -3.18
N PRO A 200 -12.62 13.19 -3.68
CA PRO A 200 -12.45 13.77 -5.02
C PRO A 200 -12.96 12.85 -6.13
N PHE A 201 -12.84 11.56 -5.95
CA PHE A 201 -13.36 10.53 -6.85
C PHE A 201 -13.64 9.22 -6.10
N PRO A 202 -14.57 8.39 -6.60
CA PRO A 202 -14.85 7.07 -6.03
C PRO A 202 -13.82 6.05 -6.52
N ILE A 203 -12.95 5.56 -5.63
CA ILE A 203 -11.82 4.71 -5.99
C ILE A 203 -12.30 3.33 -6.46
N SER A 204 -13.16 2.68 -5.66
CA SER A 204 -13.61 1.33 -5.97
C SER A 204 -14.46 1.28 -7.23
N GLU A 205 -15.30 2.29 -7.47
CA GLU A 205 -16.08 2.42 -8.71
C GLU A 205 -15.18 2.63 -9.94
N LYS A 206 -14.17 3.50 -9.84
CA LYS A 206 -13.20 3.70 -10.92
C LYS A 206 -12.43 2.43 -11.27
N LEU A 207 -11.89 1.71 -10.27
CA LEU A 207 -11.19 0.45 -10.51
C LEU A 207 -12.11 -0.59 -11.14
N LYS A 208 -13.35 -0.70 -10.67
CA LYS A 208 -14.36 -1.59 -11.24
C LYS A 208 -14.67 -1.24 -12.69
N SER A 209 -14.81 0.04 -13.02
CA SER A 209 -15.08 0.50 -14.39
C SER A 209 -13.96 0.18 -15.38
N LEU A 210 -12.73 0.04 -14.88
CA LEU A 210 -11.56 -0.39 -15.65
C LEU A 210 -11.42 -1.93 -15.72
N GLY A 211 -12.34 -2.68 -15.12
CA GLY A 211 -12.39 -4.13 -15.20
C GLY A 211 -11.85 -4.88 -13.98
N ALA A 212 -11.53 -4.21 -12.87
CA ALA A 212 -11.22 -4.89 -11.61
C ALA A 212 -12.48 -5.58 -11.05
N VAL A 213 -12.29 -6.75 -10.44
CA VAL A 213 -13.35 -7.52 -9.77
C VAL A 213 -13.21 -7.35 -8.26
N LEU A 214 -14.15 -6.62 -7.64
CA LEU A 214 -14.06 -6.31 -6.21
C LEU A 214 -14.58 -7.46 -5.36
N MET A 215 -13.77 -7.91 -4.40
CA MET A 215 -14.04 -9.09 -3.56
C MET A 215 -14.71 -8.76 -2.23
N ASN A 216 -14.72 -7.49 -1.82
CA ASN A 216 -15.37 -7.04 -0.58
C ASN A 216 -16.43 -5.97 -0.86
N LYS A 217 -17.41 -5.92 0.04
CA LYS A 217 -18.47 -4.88 0.04
C LYS A 217 -18.41 -4.00 1.31
N LYS A 218 -17.61 -4.42 2.31
CA LYS A 218 -17.46 -3.76 3.60
C LYS A 218 -16.01 -3.40 3.85
N SER A 219 -15.79 -2.43 4.73
CA SER A 219 -14.46 -2.13 5.30
C SER A 219 -14.18 -3.09 6.46
N ASP A 220 -13.82 -4.32 6.14
CA ASP A 220 -13.61 -5.41 7.09
C ASP A 220 -12.21 -6.03 6.96
N LYS A 221 -12.03 -7.22 7.52
CA LYS A 221 -10.75 -7.96 7.50
C LYS A 221 -10.52 -8.78 6.23
N THR A 222 -11.34 -8.64 5.20
CA THR A 222 -11.22 -9.42 3.97
C THR A 222 -9.87 -9.17 3.30
N VAL A 223 -9.19 -10.26 2.95
CA VAL A 223 -7.94 -10.28 2.18
C VAL A 223 -8.08 -11.25 1.02
N TYR A 224 -7.35 -10.99 -0.06
CA TYR A 224 -7.46 -11.81 -1.26
C TYR A 224 -6.13 -11.89 -2.02
N VAL A 225 -5.84 -13.06 -2.59
CA VAL A 225 -4.73 -13.27 -3.53
C VAL A 225 -5.31 -13.64 -4.89
N ASP A 226 -4.93 -12.91 -5.91
CA ASP A 226 -5.18 -13.25 -7.30
C ASP A 226 -3.88 -13.16 -8.10
N ARG A 227 -3.37 -14.29 -8.56
CA ARG A 227 -2.06 -14.35 -9.24
C ARG A 227 -0.97 -13.75 -8.34
N LYS A 228 -0.28 -12.71 -8.78
CA LYS A 228 0.75 -12.01 -7.99
C LYS A 228 0.23 -10.77 -7.25
N LEU A 229 -1.08 -10.59 -7.16
CA LEU A 229 -1.70 -9.48 -6.45
C LEU A 229 -2.26 -9.94 -5.10
N ILE A 230 -1.86 -9.29 -4.01
CA ILE A 230 -2.31 -9.54 -2.63
C ILE A 230 -2.94 -8.27 -2.09
N THR A 231 -4.22 -8.32 -1.73
CA THR A 231 -4.98 -7.13 -1.33
C THR A 231 -5.76 -7.32 -0.04
N GLY A 232 -6.01 -6.20 0.66
CA GLY A 232 -6.83 -6.12 1.87
C GLY A 232 -7.88 -5.01 1.79
N ALA A 233 -9.02 -5.20 2.45
CA ALA A 233 -10.20 -4.35 2.30
C ALA A 233 -10.11 -3.01 3.06
N SER A 234 -9.38 -2.95 4.16
CA SER A 234 -9.44 -1.81 5.09
C SER A 234 -8.29 -1.86 6.11
N PRO A 235 -8.17 -0.85 7.00
CA PRO A 235 -7.22 -0.91 8.12
C PRO A 235 -7.39 -2.15 8.99
N LEU A 236 -8.60 -2.66 9.13
CA LEU A 236 -8.90 -3.88 9.90
C LEU A 236 -8.29 -5.14 9.28
N ALA A 237 -7.97 -5.12 8.00
CA ALA A 237 -7.34 -6.23 7.28
C ALA A 237 -5.81 -6.25 7.42
N SER A 238 -5.19 -5.27 8.07
CA SER A 238 -3.73 -5.08 8.06
C SER A 238 -2.96 -6.29 8.61
N ASN A 239 -3.41 -6.87 9.73
CA ASN A 239 -2.77 -8.05 10.32
C ASN A 239 -2.93 -9.28 9.40
N GLU A 240 -4.13 -9.53 8.91
CA GLU A 240 -4.40 -10.67 8.02
C GLU A 240 -3.68 -10.53 6.68
N LEU A 241 -3.58 -9.30 6.13
CA LEU A 241 -2.80 -9.05 4.92
C LEU A 241 -1.32 -9.35 5.13
N GLY A 242 -0.76 -8.94 6.25
CA GLY A 242 0.64 -9.22 6.58
C GLY A 242 0.93 -10.72 6.65
N LYS A 243 0.07 -11.49 7.32
CA LYS A 243 0.17 -12.96 7.38
C LYS A 243 0.07 -13.58 6.00
N LEU A 244 -0.96 -13.20 5.24
CA LEU A 244 -1.19 -13.73 3.90
C LEU A 244 -0.03 -13.41 2.95
N ALA A 245 0.49 -12.19 3.00
CA ALA A 245 1.64 -11.77 2.19
C ALA A 245 2.90 -12.55 2.55
N ALA A 246 3.23 -12.66 3.85
CA ALA A 246 4.39 -13.42 4.30
C ALA A 246 4.30 -14.89 3.88
N ASP A 247 3.18 -15.56 4.12
CA ASP A 247 2.97 -16.96 3.74
C ASP A 247 3.03 -17.14 2.23
N THR A 248 2.40 -16.25 1.46
CA THR A 248 2.39 -16.31 0.00
C THR A 248 3.80 -16.16 -0.58
N LEU A 249 4.58 -15.19 -0.09
CA LEU A 249 5.96 -15.00 -0.53
C LEU A 249 6.83 -16.22 -0.18
N LEU A 250 6.76 -16.71 1.06
CA LEU A 250 7.55 -17.86 1.52
C LEU A 250 7.22 -19.15 0.74
N ASN A 251 5.98 -19.33 0.32
CA ASN A 251 5.55 -20.52 -0.43
C ASN A 251 5.90 -20.45 -1.92
N ASN A 252 6.11 -19.26 -2.48
CA ASN A 252 6.33 -19.07 -3.91
C ASN A 252 7.77 -18.68 -4.30
N LEU A 253 8.53 -18.12 -3.37
CA LEU A 253 9.94 -17.79 -3.61
C LEU A 253 10.82 -19.00 -3.27
N LYS A 254 11.61 -19.42 -4.23
CA LYS A 254 12.59 -20.51 -4.07
C LYS A 254 13.98 -19.95 -3.78
#